data_07293cc8dcb75d942df785439a766d9c
#
_entry.id   07293cc8dcb75d942df785439a766d9c
#
_cell.length_a   1.000
_cell.length_b   1.000
_cell.length_c   1.000
_cell.angle_alpha   90.00
_cell.angle_beta   90.00
_cell.angle_gamma   90.00
#
_symmetry.space_group_name_H-M   'P 1'
#
loop_
_entity.id
_entity.type
_entity.pdbx_description
1 polymer ?
#
loop_
_entity_poly.entity_id
_entity_poly.type
_entity_poly.pdbx_seq_one_letter_code
_entity_poly.pdbx_strand_id
1 'polypeptide(L)'
;AYEISECLVDSEMCIRDRCLYRKMPLLDALMFAVALAVAAIPEALSSIVTIVQAMGTQKMVKENAIVRKLKAVESLGCVSVICSDKTGTLTQNKMTVQKVYVDDREYLPGQLSMEEQLHRYLVYDAVLSNDATLENGKGIGDPTEYALLEMFRKIPAPKGGMMGEGGYREEMLRSCMKRLEEVPFDSERKRMSTRYCLHGVGTILTKGAPDVLLERCDFVRKSTGIVPLLSLIHISEPTRHSLI
;
A
#
# COMPACT_ATOMS: atom_id res chain seq x y z
N ALA A 1 -5.56 39.07 -16.68
CA ALA A 1 -6.20 39.41 -17.98
C ALA A 1 -6.78 40.84 -17.94
N TYR A 2 -7.39 41.26 -16.83
CA TYR A 2 -8.00 42.61 -16.70
C TYR A 2 -6.95 43.73 -16.76
N GLU A 3 -5.85 43.62 -16.05
CA GLU A 3 -4.77 44.63 -16.02
C GLU A 3 -4.07 44.82 -17.39
N ILE A 4 -3.94 43.75 -18.18
CA ILE A 4 -3.35 43.83 -19.54
C ILE A 4 -4.29 44.58 -20.49
N SER A 5 -5.62 44.40 -20.34
CA SER A 5 -6.59 45.11 -21.17
C SER A 5 -6.63 46.63 -20.85
N GLU A 6 -6.49 47.02 -19.60
CA GLU A 6 -6.42 48.43 -19.20
C GLU A 6 -5.11 49.10 -19.78
N CYS A 7 -3.98 48.44 -19.68
CA CYS A 7 -2.73 48.96 -20.29
C CYS A 7 -2.80 49.08 -21.81
N LEU A 8 -3.53 48.24 -22.51
CA LEU A 8 -3.74 48.36 -23.95
C LEU A 8 -4.66 49.54 -24.31
N VAL A 9 -5.71 49.76 -23.54
CA VAL A 9 -6.63 50.91 -23.70
C VAL A 9 -5.88 52.21 -23.46
N ASP A 10 -5.07 52.31 -22.41
CA ASP A 10 -4.24 53.50 -22.12
C ASP A 10 -3.22 53.75 -23.22
N SER A 11 -2.64 52.71 -23.83
CA SER A 11 -1.70 52.83 -24.93
C SER A 11 -2.37 53.39 -26.19
N GLU A 12 -3.60 52.95 -26.49
CA GLU A 12 -4.39 53.42 -27.62
C GLU A 12 -4.79 54.91 -27.44
N MET A 13 -5.19 55.28 -26.23
CA MET A 13 -5.46 56.68 -25.87
C MET A 13 -4.21 57.55 -26.03
N CYS A 14 -3.04 57.09 -25.56
CA CYS A 14 -1.77 57.79 -25.71
C CYS A 14 -1.38 58.04 -27.17
N ILE A 15 -1.57 57.05 -28.05
CA ILE A 15 -1.30 57.20 -29.50
C ILE A 15 -2.21 58.26 -30.10
N ARG A 16 -3.52 58.17 -29.83
CA ARG A 16 -4.52 59.11 -30.38
C ARG A 16 -4.29 60.53 -29.87
N ASP A 17 -4.02 60.76 -28.61
CA ASP A 17 -3.76 62.05 -28.01
C ASP A 17 -2.52 62.69 -28.61
N ARG A 18 -1.43 61.93 -28.75
CA ARG A 18 -0.18 62.45 -29.33
C ARG A 18 -0.28 62.75 -30.81
N CYS A 19 -0.97 61.91 -31.60
CA CYS A 19 -1.17 62.13 -33.04
C CYS A 19 -2.13 63.29 -33.31
N LEU A 20 -3.25 63.40 -32.59
CA LEU A 20 -4.29 64.42 -32.85
C LEU A 20 -4.01 65.75 -32.21
N TYR A 21 -3.58 65.79 -30.95
CA TYR A 21 -3.34 67.06 -30.22
C TYR A 21 -1.93 67.60 -30.40
N ARG A 22 -0.92 66.73 -30.38
CA ARG A 22 0.52 67.23 -30.47
C ARG A 22 1.09 67.12 -31.86
N LYS A 23 0.35 66.64 -32.86
CA LYS A 23 0.80 66.53 -34.27
C LYS A 23 2.14 65.80 -34.42
N MET A 24 2.41 64.83 -33.54
CA MET A 24 3.65 64.02 -33.65
C MET A 24 3.56 63.03 -34.77
N PRO A 25 4.68 62.65 -35.40
CA PRO A 25 4.68 61.53 -36.38
C PRO A 25 4.12 60.27 -35.74
N LEU A 26 3.31 59.51 -36.51
CA LEU A 26 2.66 58.29 -36.02
C LEU A 26 3.65 57.29 -35.45
N LEU A 27 4.85 57.19 -36.06
CA LEU A 27 5.89 56.28 -35.64
C LEU A 27 6.41 56.61 -34.23
N ASP A 28 6.63 57.87 -33.92
CA ASP A 28 7.11 58.31 -32.61
C ASP A 28 6.04 58.15 -31.54
N ALA A 29 4.77 58.36 -31.86
CA ALA A 29 3.66 58.12 -30.98
C ALA A 29 3.51 56.59 -30.65
N LEU A 30 3.67 55.72 -31.67
CA LEU A 30 3.68 54.28 -31.50
C LEU A 30 4.86 53.82 -30.63
N MET A 31 6.08 54.31 -30.91
CA MET A 31 7.27 53.94 -30.10
C MET A 31 7.11 54.32 -28.64
N PHE A 32 6.52 55.50 -28.36
CA PHE A 32 6.24 55.90 -26.99
C PHE A 32 5.20 55.06 -26.30
N ALA A 33 4.12 54.70 -27.00
CA ALA A 33 3.07 53.82 -26.46
C ALA A 33 3.61 52.41 -26.15
N VAL A 34 4.44 51.87 -27.02
CA VAL A 34 5.12 50.59 -26.76
C VAL A 34 6.07 50.71 -25.56
N ALA A 35 6.86 51.77 -25.45
CA ALA A 35 7.74 51.98 -24.31
C ALA A 35 6.94 52.08 -22.99
N LEU A 36 5.80 52.76 -23.00
CA LEU A 36 4.92 52.87 -21.83
C LEU A 36 4.29 51.51 -21.47
N ALA A 37 3.84 50.77 -22.46
CA ALA A 37 3.28 49.41 -22.24
C ALA A 37 4.32 48.45 -21.63
N VAL A 38 5.57 48.50 -22.13
CA VAL A 38 6.66 47.70 -21.56
C VAL A 38 7.01 48.12 -20.14
N ALA A 39 7.05 49.47 -19.89
CA ALA A 39 7.31 49.97 -18.54
C ALA A 39 6.21 49.63 -17.51
N ALA A 40 4.99 49.42 -17.96
CA ALA A 40 3.88 49.02 -17.10
C ALA A 40 3.91 47.49 -16.71
N ILE A 41 4.73 46.69 -17.40
CA ILE A 41 4.89 45.27 -17.05
C ILE A 41 5.81 45.19 -15.81
N PRO A 42 5.35 44.66 -14.68
CA PRO A 42 6.18 44.51 -13.49
C PRO A 42 7.27 43.46 -13.76
N GLU A 43 8.51 43.91 -13.96
CA GLU A 43 9.68 43.07 -14.25
C GLU A 43 9.92 42.02 -13.16
N ALA A 44 9.52 42.32 -11.91
CA ALA A 44 9.67 41.44 -10.79
C ALA A 44 8.61 40.27 -10.76
N LEU A 45 7.58 40.31 -11.61
CA LEU A 45 6.48 39.33 -11.55
C LEU A 45 6.96 37.90 -11.75
N SER A 46 7.80 37.63 -12.71
CA SER A 46 8.37 36.31 -12.98
C SER A 46 9.21 35.79 -11.82
N SER A 47 9.99 36.69 -11.19
CA SER A 47 10.80 36.33 -10.01
C SER A 47 9.94 36.03 -8.78
N ILE A 48 8.89 36.81 -8.55
CA ILE A 48 7.95 36.61 -7.44
C ILE A 48 7.23 35.28 -7.61
N VAL A 49 6.74 34.95 -8.80
CA VAL A 49 6.09 33.65 -9.08
C VAL A 49 7.04 32.50 -8.79
N THR A 50 8.30 32.59 -9.23
CA THR A 50 9.29 31.53 -8.98
C THR A 50 9.59 31.37 -7.49
N ILE A 51 9.68 32.46 -6.74
CA ILE A 51 9.90 32.43 -5.28
C ILE A 51 8.71 31.77 -4.57
N VAL A 52 7.49 32.14 -4.93
CA VAL A 52 6.27 31.56 -4.34
C VAL A 52 6.19 30.06 -4.64
N GLN A 53 6.47 29.64 -5.86
CA GLN A 53 6.51 28.20 -6.22
C GLN A 53 7.60 27.46 -5.47
N ALA A 54 8.78 28.08 -5.26
CA ALA A 54 9.85 27.47 -4.47
C ALA A 54 9.46 27.33 -2.99
N MET A 55 8.81 28.35 -2.40
CA MET A 55 8.29 28.27 -1.03
C MET A 55 7.18 27.18 -0.89
N GLY A 56 6.30 27.08 -1.88
CA GLY A 56 5.28 26.02 -1.95
C GLY A 56 5.92 24.64 -1.99
N THR A 57 6.93 24.47 -2.84
CA THR A 57 7.69 23.22 -2.93
C THR A 57 8.37 22.85 -1.61
N GLN A 58 8.96 23.84 -0.91
CA GLN A 58 9.57 23.62 0.41
C GLN A 58 8.57 23.08 1.45
N LYS A 59 7.33 23.60 1.44
CA LYS A 59 6.27 23.09 2.32
C LYS A 59 5.90 21.65 1.97
N MET A 60 5.78 21.34 0.68
CA MET A 60 5.46 19.98 0.21
C MET A 60 6.55 18.97 0.57
N VAL A 61 7.82 19.35 0.48
CA VAL A 61 8.96 18.49 0.89
C VAL A 61 8.89 18.14 2.38
N LYS A 62 8.45 19.08 3.24
CA LYS A 62 8.26 18.81 4.67
C LYS A 62 7.19 17.74 4.93
N GLU A 63 6.21 17.63 4.03
CA GLU A 63 5.16 16.59 4.04
C GLU A 63 5.56 15.35 3.21
N ASN A 64 6.86 15.14 2.97
CA ASN A 64 7.43 14.02 2.22
C ASN A 64 6.98 13.92 0.74
N ALA A 65 6.48 15.00 0.16
CA ALA A 65 6.13 15.04 -1.26
C ALA A 65 7.34 15.38 -2.12
N ILE A 66 7.59 14.57 -3.17
CA ILE A 66 8.69 14.77 -4.11
C ILE A 66 8.18 15.52 -5.33
N VAL A 67 8.58 16.79 -5.48
CA VAL A 67 8.24 17.62 -6.63
C VAL A 67 9.39 17.62 -7.63
N ARG A 68 9.15 17.12 -8.84
CA ARG A 68 10.17 17.09 -9.91
C ARG A 68 10.19 18.33 -10.80
N LYS A 69 9.08 19.06 -10.90
CA LYS A 69 8.93 20.26 -11.73
C LYS A 69 8.17 21.33 -10.94
N LEU A 70 8.74 22.53 -10.80
CA LEU A 70 8.12 23.63 -10.06
C LEU A 70 6.73 24.02 -10.60
N LYS A 71 6.56 24.04 -11.92
CA LYS A 71 5.25 24.31 -12.55
C LYS A 71 4.15 23.33 -12.15
N ALA A 72 4.49 22.11 -11.70
CA ALA A 72 3.51 21.13 -11.27
C ALA A 72 2.82 21.52 -9.95
N VAL A 73 3.44 22.38 -9.13
CA VAL A 73 2.87 22.86 -7.87
C VAL A 73 1.61 23.68 -8.12
N GLU A 74 1.63 24.53 -9.14
CA GLU A 74 0.48 25.35 -9.55
C GLU A 74 -0.67 24.47 -10.04
N SER A 75 -0.35 23.50 -10.91
CA SER A 75 -1.35 22.54 -11.44
C SER A 75 -2.01 21.71 -10.34
N LEU A 76 -1.26 21.34 -9.29
CA LEU A 76 -1.80 20.59 -8.15
C LEU A 76 -2.87 21.39 -7.38
N GLY A 77 -2.72 22.71 -7.28
CA GLY A 77 -3.71 23.58 -6.64
C GLY A 77 -5.06 23.67 -7.38
N CYS A 78 -5.08 23.30 -8.67
CA CYS A 78 -6.25 23.39 -9.54
C CYS A 78 -6.93 22.04 -9.80
N VAL A 79 -6.47 20.93 -9.19
CA VAL A 79 -7.07 19.62 -9.43
C VAL A 79 -8.44 19.50 -8.76
N SER A 80 -9.42 19.01 -9.50
CA SER A 80 -10.78 18.74 -9.01
C SER A 80 -11.04 17.25 -8.76
N VAL A 81 -10.20 16.37 -9.31
CA VAL A 81 -10.32 14.91 -9.20
C VAL A 81 -8.97 14.31 -8.85
N ILE A 82 -8.95 13.47 -7.82
CA ILE A 82 -7.77 12.71 -7.40
C ILE A 82 -8.06 11.23 -7.62
N CYS A 83 -7.30 10.60 -8.53
CA CYS A 83 -7.32 9.17 -8.75
C CYS A 83 -6.13 8.55 -8.01
N SER A 84 -6.41 7.66 -7.05
CA SER A 84 -5.37 6.99 -6.27
C SER A 84 -5.48 5.47 -6.43
N ASP A 85 -4.35 4.82 -6.68
CA ASP A 85 -4.28 3.37 -6.54
C ASP A 85 -4.28 2.99 -5.06
N LYS A 86 -4.84 1.82 -4.74
CA LYS A 86 -4.94 1.33 -3.36
C LYS A 86 -3.58 0.90 -2.82
N THR A 87 -2.89 0.05 -3.57
CA THR A 87 -1.71 -0.67 -3.07
C THR A 87 -0.45 0.20 -3.06
N GLY A 88 0.15 0.36 -1.88
CA GLY A 88 1.37 1.17 -1.70
C GLY A 88 1.14 2.69 -1.68
N THR A 89 -0.10 3.16 -1.90
CA THR A 89 -0.49 4.57 -1.83
C THR A 89 -1.42 4.82 -0.64
N LEU A 90 -2.57 4.17 -0.61
CA LEU A 90 -3.51 4.23 0.52
C LEU A 90 -3.17 3.20 1.60
N THR A 91 -2.43 2.17 1.26
CA THR A 91 -1.96 1.12 2.16
C THR A 91 -0.44 1.12 2.22
N GLN A 92 0.11 0.62 3.33
CA GLN A 92 1.56 0.54 3.55
C GLN A 92 2.20 -0.67 2.86
N ASN A 93 1.47 -1.40 2.01
CA ASN A 93 1.89 -2.69 1.44
C ASN A 93 2.36 -3.68 2.53
N LYS A 94 1.75 -3.60 3.70
CA LYS A 94 2.02 -4.46 4.85
C LYS A 94 0.74 -5.21 5.20
N MET A 95 0.84 -6.53 5.20
CA MET A 95 -0.23 -7.41 5.66
C MET A 95 -0.02 -7.75 7.13
N THR A 96 -1.10 -7.87 7.87
CA THR A 96 -1.06 -8.29 9.28
C THR A 96 -2.28 -9.15 9.57
N VAL A 97 -2.05 -10.34 10.13
CA VAL A 97 -3.14 -11.22 10.56
C VAL A 97 -3.86 -10.58 11.75
N GLN A 98 -5.13 -10.27 11.57
CA GLN A 98 -5.99 -9.68 12.59
C GLN A 98 -6.69 -10.75 13.41
N LYS A 99 -7.26 -11.73 12.73
CA LYS A 99 -8.03 -12.82 13.32
C LYS A 99 -7.72 -14.14 12.62
N VAL A 100 -7.89 -15.21 13.35
CA VAL A 100 -7.75 -16.58 12.88
C VAL A 100 -9.03 -17.34 13.23
N TYR A 101 -9.57 -18.10 12.30
CA TYR A 101 -10.76 -18.91 12.50
C TYR A 101 -10.37 -20.38 12.57
N VAL A 102 -10.65 -21.02 13.68
CA VAL A 102 -10.37 -22.44 13.94
C VAL A 102 -11.50 -23.03 14.78
N ASP A 103 -12.00 -24.19 14.39
CA ASP A 103 -13.01 -24.94 15.15
C ASP A 103 -14.26 -24.10 15.50
N ASP A 104 -14.80 -23.43 14.47
CA ASP A 104 -15.99 -22.58 14.56
C ASP A 104 -15.85 -21.38 15.52
N ARG A 105 -14.59 -20.97 15.82
CA ARG A 105 -14.28 -19.85 16.71
C ARG A 105 -13.23 -18.91 16.11
N GLU A 106 -13.36 -17.64 16.44
CA GLU A 106 -12.35 -16.62 16.11
C GLU A 106 -11.35 -16.47 17.25
N TYR A 107 -10.08 -16.38 16.89
CA TYR A 107 -8.96 -16.15 17.80
C TYR A 107 -8.14 -14.95 17.34
N LEU A 108 -7.62 -14.19 18.29
CA LEU A 108 -6.52 -13.28 18.01
C LEU A 108 -5.21 -14.06 17.94
N PRO A 109 -4.20 -13.61 17.16
CA PRO A 109 -2.91 -14.30 17.04
C PRO A 109 -2.26 -14.68 18.39
N GLY A 110 -2.35 -13.80 19.37
CA GLY A 110 -1.80 -14.06 20.73
C GLY A 110 -2.62 -15.05 21.59
N GLN A 111 -3.79 -15.47 21.14
CA GLN A 111 -4.63 -16.47 21.83
C GLN A 111 -4.39 -17.90 21.32
N LEU A 112 -3.63 -18.03 20.22
CA LEU A 112 -3.25 -19.35 19.71
C LEU A 112 -2.32 -20.05 20.69
N SER A 113 -2.43 -21.37 20.81
CA SER A 113 -1.56 -22.20 21.65
C SER A 113 -0.99 -23.36 20.84
N MET A 114 0.31 -23.58 20.96
CA MET A 114 0.99 -24.74 20.36
C MET A 114 0.66 -26.07 21.09
N GLU A 115 0.01 -26.02 22.22
CA GLU A 115 -0.45 -27.21 22.96
C GLU A 115 -1.72 -27.79 22.31
N GLU A 116 -2.57 -26.94 21.76
CA GLU A 116 -3.78 -27.37 21.06
C GLU A 116 -3.45 -27.92 19.65
N GLN A 117 -3.95 -29.10 19.36
CA GLN A 117 -3.65 -29.82 18.13
C GLN A 117 -4.08 -29.06 16.87
N LEU A 118 -5.26 -28.45 16.86
CA LEU A 118 -5.78 -27.71 15.71
C LEU A 118 -4.99 -26.43 15.47
N HIS A 119 -4.68 -25.68 16.51
CA HIS A 119 -3.81 -24.49 16.42
C HIS A 119 -2.43 -24.86 15.90
N ARG A 120 -1.86 -25.97 16.35
CA ARG A 120 -0.57 -26.47 15.90
C ARG A 120 -0.55 -26.82 14.41
N TYR A 121 -1.58 -27.49 13.89
CA TYR A 121 -1.67 -27.79 12.46
C TYR A 121 -1.78 -26.52 11.61
N LEU A 122 -2.59 -25.55 12.02
CA LEU A 122 -2.70 -24.25 11.36
C LEU A 122 -1.35 -23.54 11.34
N VAL A 123 -0.64 -23.53 12.45
CA VAL A 123 0.69 -22.91 12.55
C VAL A 123 1.71 -23.64 11.67
N TYR A 124 1.68 -24.97 11.63
CA TYR A 124 2.56 -25.74 10.75
C TYR A 124 2.33 -25.37 9.29
N ASP A 125 1.07 -25.29 8.85
CA ASP A 125 0.79 -24.85 7.48
C ASP A 125 1.25 -23.41 7.23
N ALA A 126 0.97 -22.49 8.13
CA ALA A 126 1.36 -21.10 8.00
C ALA A 126 2.88 -20.86 7.92
N VAL A 127 3.68 -21.67 8.64
CA VAL A 127 5.15 -21.49 8.73
C VAL A 127 5.90 -22.37 7.75
N LEU A 128 5.45 -23.60 7.55
CA LEU A 128 6.16 -24.59 6.73
C LEU A 128 5.81 -24.42 5.23
N SER A 129 4.56 -24.13 4.90
CA SER A 129 4.15 -23.76 3.53
C SER A 129 4.43 -22.29 3.24
N ASN A 130 5.67 -21.84 3.45
CA ASN A 130 5.99 -20.41 3.42
C ASN A 130 7.47 -20.23 3.04
N ASP A 131 7.74 -19.31 2.08
CA ASP A 131 9.08 -19.04 1.58
C ASP A 131 9.64 -17.71 2.10
N ALA A 132 8.80 -16.89 2.77
CA ALA A 132 9.25 -15.66 3.38
C ALA A 132 10.21 -15.92 4.56
N THR A 133 11.03 -14.92 4.84
CA THR A 133 11.92 -14.88 6.01
C THR A 133 11.76 -13.56 6.76
N LEU A 134 12.08 -13.57 8.03
CA LEU A 134 12.06 -12.37 8.88
C LEU A 134 13.47 -12.08 9.38
N GLU A 135 14.15 -11.12 8.76
CA GLU A 135 15.48 -10.66 9.18
C GLU A 135 15.40 -9.28 9.83
N ASN A 136 15.93 -9.16 11.04
CA ASN A 136 15.98 -7.88 11.78
C ASN A 136 14.63 -7.14 11.87
N GLY A 137 13.51 -7.88 11.94
CA GLY A 137 12.15 -7.31 11.99
C GLY A 137 11.62 -6.84 10.66
N LYS A 138 12.33 -7.07 9.56
CA LYS A 138 11.84 -6.83 8.20
C LYS A 138 11.49 -8.14 7.52
N GLY A 139 10.29 -8.22 6.95
CA GLY A 139 9.85 -9.35 6.14
C GLY A 139 10.51 -9.29 4.76
N ILE A 140 11.08 -10.41 4.33
CA ILE A 140 11.60 -10.62 2.97
C ILE A 140 10.72 -11.69 2.33
N GLY A 141 10.10 -11.37 1.19
CA GLY A 141 9.17 -12.24 0.47
C GLY A 141 7.79 -11.61 0.28
N ASP A 142 6.78 -12.42 0.02
CA ASP A 142 5.41 -11.96 -0.17
C ASP A 142 4.83 -11.37 1.13
N PRO A 143 4.14 -10.20 1.07
CA PRO A 143 3.52 -9.58 2.24
C PRO A 143 2.54 -10.48 3.01
N THR A 144 1.82 -11.34 2.32
CA THR A 144 0.90 -12.30 2.94
C THR A 144 1.66 -13.37 3.72
N GLU A 145 2.77 -13.82 3.16
CA GLU A 145 3.59 -14.86 3.78
C GLU A 145 4.30 -14.40 5.04
N TYR A 146 4.94 -13.23 5.00
CA TYR A 146 5.59 -12.74 6.24
C TYR A 146 4.58 -12.33 7.31
N ALA A 147 3.34 -11.96 6.94
CA ALA A 147 2.28 -11.72 7.92
C ALA A 147 1.94 -12.98 8.74
N LEU A 148 1.99 -14.15 8.11
CA LEU A 148 1.83 -15.44 8.81
C LEU A 148 3.00 -15.72 9.76
N LEU A 149 4.23 -15.37 9.38
CA LEU A 149 5.39 -15.49 10.26
C LEU A 149 5.32 -14.50 11.44
N GLU A 150 4.88 -13.25 11.21
CA GLU A 150 4.62 -12.29 12.29
C GLU A 150 3.53 -12.80 13.25
N MET A 151 2.48 -13.45 12.73
CA MET A 151 1.45 -14.10 13.54
C MET A 151 2.07 -15.17 14.44
N PHE A 152 2.91 -16.04 13.89
CA PHE A 152 3.55 -17.11 14.64
C PHE A 152 4.40 -16.57 15.80
N ARG A 153 5.16 -15.50 15.58
CA ARG A 153 5.97 -14.85 16.63
C ARG A 153 5.16 -14.21 17.76
N LYS A 154 3.86 -13.94 17.55
CA LYS A 154 2.94 -13.44 18.57
C LYS A 154 2.36 -14.53 19.47
N ILE A 155 2.54 -15.80 19.11
CA ILE A 155 2.05 -16.91 19.92
C ILE A 155 2.89 -17.01 21.20
N PRO A 156 2.25 -17.01 22.37
CA PRO A 156 2.99 -17.11 23.64
C PRO A 156 3.72 -18.45 23.74
N ALA A 157 5.01 -18.39 24.11
CA ALA A 157 5.78 -19.60 24.39
C ALA A 157 5.30 -20.25 25.69
N PRO A 158 5.33 -21.59 25.82
CA PRO A 158 4.95 -22.28 27.03
C PRO A 158 5.88 -21.86 28.18
N LYS A 159 5.29 -21.57 29.34
CA LYS A 159 6.04 -21.20 30.55
C LYS A 159 6.90 -22.40 31.00
N GLY A 160 8.22 -22.26 30.94
CA GLY A 160 9.17 -23.29 31.40
C GLY A 160 9.88 -24.11 30.33
N GLY A 161 9.70 -23.79 29.04
CA GLY A 161 10.48 -24.40 27.97
C GLY A 161 11.91 -23.83 27.88
N MET A 162 12.85 -24.63 27.37
CA MET A 162 14.26 -24.23 27.10
C MET A 162 14.36 -23.13 26.01
N MET A 163 13.28 -22.47 25.65
CA MET A 163 13.23 -21.37 24.68
C MET A 163 13.47 -20.06 25.43
N GLY A 164 14.59 -19.39 25.09
CA GLY A 164 14.93 -18.09 25.66
C GLY A 164 13.82 -17.04 25.47
N GLU A 165 13.96 -15.87 26.09
CA GLU A 165 13.00 -14.75 26.14
C GLU A 165 12.47 -14.22 24.78
N GLY A 166 12.75 -14.89 23.66
CA GLY A 166 12.43 -14.46 22.29
C GLY A 166 11.19 -15.07 21.62
N GLY A 167 10.42 -15.93 22.31
CA GLY A 167 9.25 -16.59 21.69
C GLY A 167 9.60 -17.65 20.61
N TYR A 168 8.59 -18.11 19.89
CA TYR A 168 8.78 -19.03 18.80
C TYR A 168 9.42 -18.35 17.57
N ARG A 169 10.37 -19.06 16.95
CA ARG A 169 10.99 -18.61 15.68
C ARG A 169 10.79 -19.66 14.60
N GLU A 170 10.51 -19.20 13.40
CA GLU A 170 10.30 -20.04 12.23
C GLU A 170 11.48 -20.92 11.89
N GLU A 171 12.71 -20.42 12.08
CA GLU A 171 13.95 -21.16 11.85
C GLU A 171 14.01 -22.46 12.65
N MET A 172 13.54 -22.41 13.89
CA MET A 172 13.50 -23.54 14.78
C MET A 172 12.55 -24.63 14.29
N LEU A 173 11.35 -24.24 13.84
CA LEU A 173 10.37 -25.16 13.29
C LEU A 173 10.88 -25.77 11.97
N ARG A 174 11.44 -24.95 11.09
CA ARG A 174 12.02 -25.38 9.81
C ARG A 174 13.25 -26.28 9.95
N SER A 175 14.07 -26.08 10.98
CA SER A 175 15.22 -26.97 11.28
C SER A 175 14.79 -28.34 11.77
N CYS A 176 13.70 -28.41 12.55
CA CYS A 176 13.16 -29.68 13.05
C CYS A 176 12.40 -30.47 11.98
N MET A 177 11.85 -29.81 10.97
CA MET A 177 11.00 -30.39 9.95
C MET A 177 11.53 -30.05 8.57
N LYS A 178 12.22 -31.02 7.94
CA LYS A 178 12.80 -30.81 6.62
C LYS A 178 11.72 -30.92 5.54
N ARG A 179 11.64 -29.90 4.66
CA ARG A 179 10.81 -29.92 3.45
C ARG A 179 11.31 -31.01 2.51
N LEU A 180 10.42 -31.88 2.05
CA LEU A 180 10.75 -33.00 1.14
C LEU A 180 10.50 -32.60 -0.30
N GLU A 181 9.32 -32.06 -0.58
CA GLU A 181 8.87 -31.67 -1.91
C GLU A 181 8.06 -30.38 -1.82
N GLU A 182 7.99 -29.65 -2.93
CA GLU A 182 7.25 -28.40 -3.02
C GLU A 182 6.61 -28.26 -4.39
N VAL A 183 5.39 -27.73 -4.39
CA VAL A 183 4.74 -27.15 -5.56
C VAL A 183 4.47 -25.68 -5.22
N PRO A 184 5.24 -24.74 -5.79
CA PRO A 184 5.15 -23.33 -5.45
C PRO A 184 3.79 -22.74 -5.76
N PHE A 185 3.54 -21.54 -5.26
CA PHE A 185 2.31 -20.81 -5.54
C PHE A 185 2.18 -20.52 -7.04
N ASP A 186 1.00 -20.80 -7.55
CA ASP A 186 0.60 -20.52 -8.91
C ASP A 186 -0.73 -19.76 -8.92
N SER A 187 -0.81 -18.68 -9.71
CA SER A 187 -1.98 -17.81 -9.76
C SER A 187 -3.22 -18.46 -10.39
N GLU A 188 -3.03 -19.44 -11.27
CA GLU A 188 -4.14 -20.20 -11.85
C GLU A 188 -4.65 -21.25 -10.86
N ARG A 189 -3.72 -21.92 -10.18
CA ARG A 189 -4.03 -22.88 -9.11
C ARG A 189 -4.54 -22.20 -7.84
N LYS A 190 -4.16 -20.95 -7.59
CA LYS A 190 -4.43 -20.17 -6.37
C LYS A 190 -4.03 -20.86 -5.07
N ARG A 191 -3.01 -21.73 -5.10
CA ARG A 191 -2.53 -22.49 -3.95
C ARG A 191 -1.07 -22.89 -4.08
N MET A 192 -0.43 -23.08 -2.94
CA MET A 192 0.91 -23.65 -2.76
C MET A 192 0.79 -24.94 -1.95
N SER A 193 1.61 -25.93 -2.24
CA SER A 193 1.62 -27.20 -1.51
C SER A 193 3.06 -27.60 -1.18
N THR A 194 3.29 -28.05 0.04
CA THR A 194 4.59 -28.52 0.51
C THR A 194 4.44 -29.86 1.20
N ARG A 195 5.38 -30.76 1.02
CA ARG A 195 5.40 -32.08 1.63
C ARG A 195 6.42 -32.17 2.75
N TYR A 196 5.97 -32.66 3.87
CA TYR A 196 6.78 -32.88 5.07
C TYR A 196 6.56 -34.28 5.64
N CYS A 197 7.48 -34.72 6.50
CA CYS A 197 7.27 -35.89 7.36
C CYS A 197 6.92 -35.36 8.76
N LEU A 198 5.64 -35.35 9.09
CA LEU A 198 5.14 -34.94 10.40
C LEU A 198 4.87 -36.17 11.26
N HIS A 199 5.56 -36.32 12.38
CA HIS A 199 5.42 -37.46 13.29
C HIS A 199 5.54 -38.83 12.60
N GLY A 200 6.46 -38.94 11.62
CA GLY A 200 6.67 -40.18 10.87
C GLY A 200 5.68 -40.43 9.72
N VAL A 201 4.71 -39.52 9.50
CA VAL A 201 3.70 -39.61 8.44
C VAL A 201 3.99 -38.57 7.37
N GLY A 202 3.99 -39.02 6.09
CA GLY A 202 4.10 -38.11 4.95
C GLY A 202 2.84 -37.23 4.87
N THR A 203 2.99 -35.94 5.14
CA THR A 203 1.91 -34.98 5.20
C THR A 203 2.11 -33.90 4.15
N ILE A 204 1.06 -33.58 3.40
CA ILE A 204 1.03 -32.45 2.47
C ILE A 204 0.30 -31.31 3.15
N LEU A 205 0.98 -30.18 3.28
CA LEU A 205 0.42 -28.90 3.75
C LEU A 205 0.09 -28.07 2.52
N THR A 206 -1.11 -27.49 2.49
CA THR A 206 -1.56 -26.69 1.34
C THR A 206 -2.24 -25.43 1.81
N LYS A 207 -1.71 -24.28 1.42
CA LYS A 207 -2.33 -22.97 1.63
C LYS A 207 -2.81 -22.39 0.31
N GLY A 208 -3.85 -21.61 0.33
CA GLY A 208 -4.41 -20.96 -0.87
C GLY A 208 -5.73 -20.25 -0.60
N ALA A 209 -6.40 -19.87 -1.68
CA ALA A 209 -7.70 -19.23 -1.62
C ALA A 209 -8.75 -20.16 -1.00
N PRO A 210 -9.55 -19.69 -0.03
CA PRO A 210 -10.49 -20.52 0.70
C PRO A 210 -11.52 -21.23 -0.20
N ASP A 211 -12.03 -20.51 -1.21
CA ASP A 211 -12.96 -21.04 -2.21
C ASP A 211 -12.39 -22.29 -2.89
N VAL A 212 -11.16 -22.19 -3.39
CA VAL A 212 -10.48 -23.28 -4.11
C VAL A 212 -10.13 -24.45 -3.18
N LEU A 213 -9.76 -24.18 -1.93
CA LEU A 213 -9.42 -25.24 -0.98
C LEU A 213 -10.67 -25.97 -0.51
N LEU A 214 -11.74 -25.26 -0.17
CA LEU A 214 -12.97 -25.85 0.34
C LEU A 214 -13.67 -26.76 -0.67
N GLU A 215 -13.64 -26.40 -1.97
CA GLU A 215 -14.16 -27.25 -3.05
C GLU A 215 -13.45 -28.62 -3.18
N ARG A 216 -12.23 -28.72 -2.59
CA ARG A 216 -11.39 -29.93 -2.67
C ARG A 216 -11.28 -30.68 -1.36
N CYS A 217 -11.97 -30.20 -0.32
CA CYS A 217 -11.97 -30.80 0.99
C CYS A 217 -13.23 -31.65 1.17
N ASP A 218 -13.05 -32.95 1.41
CA ASP A 218 -14.13 -33.86 1.75
C ASP A 218 -14.45 -33.85 3.25
N PHE A 219 -13.48 -33.48 4.08
CA PHE A 219 -13.56 -33.53 5.54
C PHE A 219 -13.04 -32.26 6.18
N VAL A 220 -13.58 -31.93 7.35
CA VAL A 220 -13.06 -30.91 8.24
C VAL A 220 -12.68 -31.55 9.58
N ARG A 221 -11.52 -31.15 10.11
CA ARG A 221 -11.06 -31.57 11.42
C ARG A 221 -11.51 -30.58 12.47
N LYS A 222 -12.30 -31.04 13.43
CA LYS A 222 -12.76 -30.30 14.60
C LYS A 222 -12.13 -30.87 15.88
N SER A 223 -12.30 -30.19 17.00
CA SER A 223 -11.93 -30.71 18.33
C SER A 223 -12.64 -32.02 18.67
N THR A 224 -13.87 -32.21 18.15
CA THR A 224 -14.69 -33.42 18.32
C THR A 224 -14.28 -34.58 17.41
N GLY A 225 -13.39 -34.35 16.42
CA GLY A 225 -12.95 -35.38 15.47
C GLY A 225 -12.97 -34.90 14.02
N ILE A 226 -12.87 -35.86 13.10
CA ILE A 226 -12.97 -35.63 11.66
C ILE A 226 -14.41 -35.81 11.24
N VAL A 227 -15.02 -34.79 10.65
CA VAL A 227 -16.39 -34.79 10.17
C VAL A 227 -16.44 -34.49 8.68
N PRO A 228 -17.42 -35.07 7.92
CA PRO A 228 -17.57 -34.68 6.51
C PRO A 228 -17.92 -33.23 6.35
N LEU A 229 -17.38 -32.60 5.31
CA LEU A 229 -17.68 -31.22 4.94
C LEU A 229 -18.97 -31.19 4.13
N LEU A 230 -20.11 -30.97 4.80
CA LEU A 230 -21.44 -31.11 4.20
C LEU A 230 -21.92 -29.90 3.43
N SER A 231 -21.35 -28.68 3.64
CA SER A 231 -21.74 -27.47 2.92
C SER A 231 -20.70 -26.35 3.07
N LEU A 232 -20.38 -25.70 1.96
CA LEU A 232 -19.55 -24.50 1.88
C LEU A 232 -20.23 -23.27 2.51
N ILE A 233 -21.57 -23.27 2.62
CA ILE A 233 -22.37 -22.11 3.04
C ILE A 233 -22.08 -21.71 4.49
N HIS A 234 -21.86 -22.65 5.37
CA HIS A 234 -21.61 -22.37 6.79
C HIS A 234 -20.21 -21.80 7.09
N ILE A 235 -19.26 -21.95 6.17
CA ILE A 235 -17.88 -21.46 6.35
C ILE A 235 -17.68 -20.11 5.69
N SER A 236 -18.46 -19.78 4.66
CA SER A 236 -18.33 -18.55 3.88
C SER A 236 -19.12 -17.35 4.41
N GLU A 237 -20.11 -17.54 5.27
CA GLU A 237 -20.93 -16.45 5.82
C GLU A 237 -20.17 -15.47 6.75
N PRO A 238 -19.22 -15.88 7.61
CA PRO A 238 -18.48 -14.93 8.44
C PRO A 238 -17.63 -13.95 7.66
N THR A 239 -17.24 -14.30 6.43
CA THR A 239 -16.36 -13.44 5.61
C THR A 239 -17.11 -12.37 4.80
N ARG A 240 -18.43 -12.48 4.64
CA ARG A 240 -19.25 -11.50 3.91
C ARG A 240 -19.56 -10.23 4.70
N HIS A 241 -19.46 -10.23 6.02
CA HIS A 241 -19.71 -9.07 6.87
C HIS A 241 -18.49 -8.18 7.15
N SER A 242 -17.31 -8.49 6.63
CA SER A 242 -16.10 -7.71 6.83
C SER A 242 -15.65 -6.90 5.61
N LEU A 243 -16.52 -6.69 4.63
CA LEU A 243 -16.27 -5.83 3.47
C LEU A 243 -17.15 -4.58 3.54
N ILE A 244 -16.87 -3.70 4.50
CA ILE A 244 -17.14 -2.26 4.40
C ILE A 244 -15.98 -1.54 5.06
#